data_a540b99b16aaa71d0aa8a057b6365481
#
_entry.id   a540b99b16aaa71d0aa8a057b6365481
#
_cell.length_a   1.000
_cell.length_b   1.000
_cell.length_c   1.000
_cell.angle_alpha   90.00
_cell.angle_beta   90.00
_cell.angle_gamma   90.00
#
_symmetry.space_group_name_H-M   'P 1'
#
loop_
_entity.id
_entity.type
_entity.pdbx_description
1 polymer ?
#
loop_
_entity_poly.entity_id
_entity_poly.type
_entity_poly.pdbx_seq_one_letter_code
_entity_poly.pdbx_strand_id
1 'polypeptide(L)'
;MNKKQIIVTSTILILVIIILLILFGCEKKYNITFNTDGGSQISDIKISKDKTLNLKETPTKEGYIFAGFTDQDGNIVTSNYTVNKDTKLTANWISKDENIVTISYVVNDKNENIIIKKGSSSKSITEPKKEGYIFAGWINEEGKIVNENLIVNENIKLKPRWIKSSDKIVTININTDGGNNIKSIINVIGSNIVLPINPTKEGYIFDGWKFSDGSLVTSDFIVNNDLEIIAIWKKSYTCKENCKINDDGKTCTKISTTNLINVSMCPNGYTLKNGKCLNMNNKYYAINTDVSPFWKCNGNDYMYSVEDGVSAEMWCVPTVSSNLGKGCPSGYVKENNTCIKREILNCTIN
;
A
#
# COMPACT_ATOMS: atom_id res chain seq x y z
N MET A 1 -34.21 -78.76 4.12
CA MET A 1 -34.24 -77.60 3.18
C MET A 1 -34.25 -78.12 1.76
N ASN A 2 -35.22 -77.74 0.95
CA ASN A 2 -35.34 -78.22 -0.43
C ASN A 2 -34.28 -77.53 -1.32
N LYS A 3 -33.70 -78.25 -2.32
CA LYS A 3 -32.68 -77.71 -3.26
C LYS A 3 -33.00 -76.31 -3.78
N LYS A 4 -34.28 -76.00 -4.06
CA LYS A 4 -34.76 -74.70 -4.46
C LYS A 4 -34.57 -73.60 -3.39
N GLN A 5 -34.76 -73.93 -2.14
CA GLN A 5 -34.57 -72.97 -1.02
C GLN A 5 -33.08 -72.65 -0.80
N ILE A 6 -32.19 -73.64 -0.98
CA ILE A 6 -30.74 -73.43 -0.87
C ILE A 6 -30.24 -72.50 -2.00
N ILE A 7 -30.71 -72.67 -3.23
CA ILE A 7 -30.35 -71.82 -4.38
C ILE A 7 -30.82 -70.37 -4.13
N VAL A 8 -32.08 -70.19 -3.69
CA VAL A 8 -32.64 -68.84 -3.44
C VAL A 8 -31.93 -68.15 -2.30
N THR A 9 -31.59 -68.82 -1.19
CA THR A 9 -30.85 -68.22 -0.09
C THR A 9 -29.40 -67.87 -0.51
N SER A 10 -28.75 -68.68 -1.35
CA SER A 10 -27.42 -68.44 -1.88
C SER A 10 -27.39 -67.22 -2.83
N THR A 11 -28.40 -67.09 -3.69
CA THR A 11 -28.49 -65.91 -4.60
C THR A 11 -28.79 -64.61 -3.84
N ILE A 12 -29.63 -64.65 -2.82
CA ILE A 12 -29.86 -63.47 -1.96
C ILE A 12 -28.61 -63.09 -1.23
N LEU A 13 -27.84 -64.03 -0.69
CA LEU A 13 -26.59 -63.76 0.04
C LEU A 13 -25.53 -63.15 -0.92
N ILE A 14 -25.43 -63.67 -2.14
CA ILE A 14 -24.51 -63.10 -3.16
C ILE A 14 -24.95 -61.69 -3.54
N LEU A 15 -26.26 -61.44 -3.75
CA LEU A 15 -26.76 -60.08 -3.99
C LEU A 15 -26.49 -59.11 -2.82
N VAL A 16 -26.68 -59.57 -1.60
CA VAL A 16 -26.36 -58.76 -0.41
C VAL A 16 -24.85 -58.45 -0.32
N ILE A 17 -24.00 -59.44 -0.61
CA ILE A 17 -22.55 -59.24 -0.68
C ILE A 17 -22.17 -58.24 -1.79
N ILE A 18 -22.77 -58.34 -2.98
CA ILE A 18 -22.54 -57.41 -4.08
C ILE A 18 -23.03 -56.00 -3.70
N ILE A 19 -24.21 -55.89 -3.06
CA ILE A 19 -24.71 -54.60 -2.57
C ILE A 19 -23.79 -54.04 -1.50
N LEU A 20 -23.31 -54.84 -0.58
CA LEU A 20 -22.32 -54.44 0.45
C LEU A 20 -21.00 -54.00 -0.23
N LEU A 21 -20.51 -54.71 -1.23
CA LEU A 21 -19.31 -54.32 -2.01
C LEU A 21 -19.51 -53.02 -2.81
N ILE A 22 -20.73 -52.76 -3.27
CA ILE A 22 -21.08 -51.48 -3.91
C ILE A 22 -21.20 -50.35 -2.86
N LEU A 23 -21.83 -50.65 -1.71
CA LEU A 23 -22.01 -49.66 -0.64
C LEU A 23 -20.71 -49.39 0.14
N PHE A 24 -19.84 -50.38 0.31
CA PHE A 24 -18.51 -50.28 0.88
C PHE A 24 -17.40 -50.31 -0.17
N GLY A 25 -17.70 -49.90 -1.39
CA GLY A 25 -16.77 -49.85 -2.53
C GLY A 25 -15.42 -49.25 -2.09
N CYS A 26 -14.36 -49.85 -2.61
CA CYS A 26 -12.96 -49.46 -2.30
C CYS A 26 -12.80 -47.94 -2.43
N GLU A 27 -12.77 -47.28 -1.28
CA GLU A 27 -12.65 -45.81 -1.24
C GLU A 27 -11.33 -45.40 -1.90
N LYS A 28 -11.42 -44.68 -3.00
CA LYS A 28 -10.27 -44.25 -3.78
C LYS A 28 -9.39 -43.36 -2.91
N LYS A 29 -8.12 -43.71 -2.73
CA LYS A 29 -7.15 -42.96 -1.96
C LYS A 29 -6.13 -42.35 -2.91
N TYR A 30 -5.67 -41.16 -2.54
CA TYR A 30 -4.63 -40.43 -3.24
C TYR A 30 -3.38 -40.29 -2.37
N ASN A 31 -2.22 -40.27 -3.01
CA ASN A 31 -0.94 -40.06 -2.36
C ASN A 31 -0.66 -38.54 -2.30
N ILE A 32 -0.30 -38.08 -1.11
CA ILE A 32 0.21 -36.72 -0.88
C ILE A 32 1.69 -36.87 -0.55
N THR A 33 2.53 -36.33 -1.41
CA THR A 33 3.99 -36.35 -1.26
C THR A 33 4.49 -34.97 -0.90
N PHE A 34 5.57 -34.86 -0.10
CA PHE A 34 6.11 -33.62 0.38
C PHE A 34 7.51 -33.35 -0.17
N ASN A 35 7.67 -32.22 -0.83
CA ASN A 35 8.97 -31.63 -1.12
C ASN A 35 9.23 -30.51 -0.09
N THR A 36 10.08 -30.77 0.88
CA THR A 36 10.38 -29.80 1.95
C THR A 36 11.40 -28.75 1.56
N ASP A 37 11.91 -28.79 0.33
CA ASP A 37 12.84 -27.80 -0.23
C ASP A 37 14.02 -27.47 0.74
N GLY A 38 14.67 -28.51 1.23
CA GLY A 38 15.80 -28.42 2.17
C GLY A 38 15.41 -28.22 3.64
N GLY A 39 14.13 -28.29 3.99
CA GLY A 39 13.66 -28.38 5.35
C GLY A 39 13.64 -29.82 5.89
N SER A 40 13.24 -29.97 7.17
CA SER A 40 13.07 -31.30 7.79
C SER A 40 12.06 -32.14 7.01
N GLN A 41 12.31 -33.46 6.92
CA GLN A 41 11.47 -34.37 6.16
C GLN A 41 10.08 -34.56 6.83
N ILE A 42 9.08 -34.71 6.00
CA ILE A 42 7.70 -35.05 6.37
C ILE A 42 7.33 -36.32 5.61
N SER A 43 6.70 -37.26 6.29
CA SER A 43 6.27 -38.53 5.70
C SER A 43 5.08 -38.33 4.76
N ASP A 44 5.11 -39.02 3.62
CA ASP A 44 4.00 -39.08 2.69
C ASP A 44 2.76 -39.68 3.35
N ILE A 45 1.58 -39.20 2.95
CA ILE A 45 0.31 -39.66 3.51
C ILE A 45 -0.64 -40.09 2.40
N LYS A 46 -1.55 -41.01 2.74
CA LYS A 46 -2.65 -41.43 1.88
C LYS A 46 -3.97 -40.89 2.43
N ILE A 47 -4.73 -40.23 1.58
CA ILE A 47 -6.01 -39.63 1.96
C ILE A 47 -7.10 -40.06 0.98
N SER A 48 -8.29 -40.30 1.51
CA SER A 48 -9.45 -40.68 0.69
C SER A 48 -9.91 -39.51 -0.18
N LYS A 49 -10.48 -39.85 -1.33
CA LYS A 49 -11.07 -38.88 -2.27
C LYS A 49 -12.04 -37.94 -1.52
N ASP A 50 -12.01 -36.67 -1.90
CA ASP A 50 -12.89 -35.59 -1.36
C ASP A 50 -12.76 -35.34 0.15
N LYS A 51 -11.74 -35.92 0.81
CA LYS A 51 -11.40 -35.58 2.20
C LYS A 51 -10.48 -34.37 2.27
N THR A 52 -10.64 -33.62 3.32
CA THR A 52 -9.81 -32.45 3.62
C THR A 52 -8.44 -32.88 4.13
N LEU A 53 -7.39 -32.28 3.64
CA LEU A 53 -6.02 -32.48 4.09
C LEU A 53 -5.83 -31.89 5.48
N ASN A 54 -5.38 -32.72 6.44
CA ASN A 54 -5.00 -32.25 7.78
C ASN A 54 -3.51 -32.50 7.99
N LEU A 55 -2.73 -31.43 7.91
CA LEU A 55 -1.29 -31.45 8.16
C LEU A 55 -1.01 -31.40 9.65
N LYS A 56 -0.44 -32.46 10.19
CA LYS A 56 -0.08 -32.59 11.61
C LYS A 56 1.33 -32.07 11.92
N GLU A 57 2.18 -32.00 10.91
CA GLU A 57 3.60 -31.68 11.03
C GLU A 57 3.92 -30.47 10.17
N THR A 58 4.79 -29.63 10.68
CA THR A 58 5.33 -28.45 10.00
C THR A 58 6.84 -28.65 9.84
N PRO A 59 7.41 -28.56 8.63
CA PRO A 59 8.85 -28.68 8.45
C PRO A 59 9.57 -27.48 9.06
N THR A 60 10.83 -27.67 9.41
CA THR A 60 11.75 -26.64 9.92
C THR A 60 12.94 -26.51 9.00
N LYS A 61 13.43 -25.26 8.83
CA LYS A 61 14.65 -24.95 8.07
C LYS A 61 15.39 -23.84 8.80
N GLU A 62 16.69 -24.05 9.10
CA GLU A 62 17.49 -23.06 9.81
C GLU A 62 17.57 -21.75 9.01
N GLY A 63 17.43 -20.61 9.68
CA GLY A 63 17.46 -19.28 9.04
C GLY A 63 16.18 -18.91 8.28
N TYR A 64 15.15 -19.77 8.25
CA TYR A 64 13.92 -19.52 7.49
C TYR A 64 12.65 -19.65 8.34
N ILE A 65 11.60 -19.00 7.86
CA ILE A 65 10.23 -19.10 8.37
C ILE A 65 9.44 -19.96 7.37
N PHE A 66 8.71 -20.96 7.87
CA PHE A 66 7.80 -21.73 7.02
C PHE A 66 6.58 -20.90 6.63
N ALA A 67 6.37 -20.73 5.34
CA ALA A 67 5.28 -19.91 4.77
C ALA A 67 4.17 -20.75 4.13
N GLY A 68 4.02 -22.02 4.58
CA GLY A 68 2.99 -22.93 4.09
C GLY A 68 3.44 -23.80 2.91
N PHE A 69 2.55 -24.67 2.46
CA PHE A 69 2.74 -25.50 1.27
C PHE A 69 1.99 -24.94 0.09
N THR A 70 2.50 -25.18 -1.13
CA THR A 70 1.79 -25.00 -2.39
C THR A 70 1.68 -26.33 -3.12
N ASP A 71 0.58 -26.53 -3.84
CA ASP A 71 0.41 -27.67 -4.77
C ASP A 71 1.16 -27.42 -6.09
N GLN A 72 1.10 -28.41 -7.01
CA GLN A 72 1.76 -28.31 -8.31
C GLN A 72 1.14 -27.24 -9.24
N ASP A 73 -0.06 -26.76 -8.93
CA ASP A 73 -0.75 -25.69 -9.67
C ASP A 73 -0.43 -24.29 -9.05
N GLY A 74 0.40 -24.25 -7.98
CA GLY A 74 0.81 -23.03 -7.27
C GLY A 74 -0.19 -22.52 -6.25
N ASN A 75 -1.27 -23.25 -5.96
CA ASN A 75 -2.27 -22.86 -4.98
C ASN A 75 -1.74 -23.07 -3.56
N ILE A 76 -2.04 -22.15 -2.66
CA ILE A 76 -1.71 -22.29 -1.24
C ILE A 76 -2.59 -23.38 -0.63
N VAL A 77 -1.97 -24.31 0.05
CA VAL A 77 -2.65 -25.38 0.77
C VAL A 77 -3.13 -24.88 2.13
N THR A 78 -4.43 -24.85 2.31
CA THR A 78 -5.12 -24.38 3.52
C THR A 78 -5.79 -25.55 4.25
N SER A 79 -6.34 -25.33 5.44
CA SER A 79 -7.03 -26.37 6.20
C SER A 79 -8.28 -26.96 5.51
N ASN A 80 -8.79 -26.30 4.48
CA ASN A 80 -9.92 -26.77 3.67
C ASN A 80 -9.50 -27.39 2.33
N TYR A 81 -8.20 -27.58 2.08
CA TYR A 81 -7.72 -28.19 0.84
C TYR A 81 -8.27 -29.60 0.69
N THR A 82 -9.07 -29.81 -0.34
CA THR A 82 -9.75 -31.10 -0.62
C THR A 82 -8.95 -31.90 -1.64
N VAL A 83 -8.64 -33.15 -1.31
CA VAL A 83 -7.83 -34.06 -2.13
C VAL A 83 -8.70 -34.78 -3.13
N ASN A 84 -8.44 -34.62 -4.44
CA ASN A 84 -9.14 -35.29 -5.53
C ASN A 84 -8.22 -35.97 -6.57
N LYS A 85 -6.91 -35.84 -6.38
CA LYS A 85 -5.85 -36.43 -7.21
C LYS A 85 -4.59 -36.66 -6.36
N ASP A 86 -3.64 -37.45 -6.86
CA ASP A 86 -2.31 -37.51 -6.30
C ASP A 86 -1.68 -36.12 -6.37
N THR A 87 -1.12 -35.66 -5.25
CA THR A 87 -0.69 -34.26 -5.10
C THR A 87 0.71 -34.21 -4.49
N LYS A 88 1.58 -33.41 -5.12
CA LYS A 88 2.88 -33.06 -4.56
C LYS A 88 2.78 -31.67 -3.94
N LEU A 89 3.12 -31.59 -2.66
CA LEU A 89 3.16 -30.33 -1.91
C LEU A 89 4.61 -29.87 -1.77
N THR A 90 4.85 -28.59 -2.09
CA THR A 90 6.18 -27.97 -1.95
C THR A 90 6.13 -26.93 -0.84
N ALA A 91 7.08 -27.02 0.09
CA ALA A 91 7.24 -26.07 1.17
C ALA A 91 7.72 -24.70 0.64
N ASN A 92 7.12 -23.62 1.16
CA ASN A 92 7.58 -22.27 0.89
C ASN A 92 8.34 -21.73 2.11
N TRP A 93 9.45 -21.07 1.85
CA TRP A 93 10.35 -20.53 2.86
C TRP A 93 10.60 -19.04 2.66
N ILE A 94 10.62 -18.28 3.76
CA ILE A 94 11.00 -16.86 3.78
C ILE A 94 12.17 -16.71 4.74
N SER A 95 13.24 -16.02 4.33
CA SER A 95 14.37 -15.74 5.22
C SER A 95 13.90 -14.97 6.45
N LYS A 96 14.47 -15.27 7.62
CA LYS A 96 14.16 -14.54 8.87
C LYS A 96 14.56 -13.06 8.83
N ASP A 97 15.46 -12.68 7.92
CA ASP A 97 15.90 -11.30 7.73
C ASP A 97 14.92 -10.47 6.86
N GLU A 98 13.92 -11.12 6.25
CA GLU A 98 12.94 -10.46 5.42
C GLU A 98 11.78 -9.87 6.24
N ASN A 99 11.29 -8.71 5.82
CA ASN A 99 10.07 -8.16 6.37
C ASN A 99 8.87 -8.99 5.93
N ILE A 100 8.11 -9.51 6.88
CA ILE A 100 6.94 -10.35 6.64
C ILE A 100 5.64 -9.63 7.01
N VAL A 101 4.57 -10.06 6.36
CA VAL A 101 3.19 -9.70 6.69
C VAL A 101 2.32 -10.94 6.71
N THR A 102 1.21 -10.87 7.44
CA THR A 102 0.28 -11.98 7.63
C THR A 102 -1.06 -11.68 6.97
N ILE A 103 -1.55 -12.62 6.19
CA ILE A 103 -2.94 -12.66 5.73
C ILE A 103 -3.68 -13.61 6.66
N SER A 104 -4.53 -13.07 7.53
CA SER A 104 -5.41 -13.85 8.41
C SER A 104 -6.77 -14.01 7.74
N TYR A 105 -7.32 -15.20 7.72
CA TYR A 105 -8.63 -15.46 7.12
C TYR A 105 -9.40 -16.53 7.87
N VAL A 106 -10.72 -16.55 7.71
CA VAL A 106 -11.59 -17.50 8.40
C VAL A 106 -12.13 -18.54 7.41
N VAL A 107 -11.91 -19.81 7.70
CA VAL A 107 -12.45 -20.94 6.95
C VAL A 107 -13.04 -21.95 7.92
N ASN A 108 -14.30 -22.39 7.69
CA ASN A 108 -15.00 -23.34 8.56
C ASN A 108 -14.92 -22.96 10.05
N ASP A 109 -15.14 -21.67 10.34
CA ASP A 109 -15.09 -21.07 11.69
C ASP A 109 -13.71 -21.16 12.39
N LYS A 110 -12.66 -21.46 11.64
CA LYS A 110 -11.27 -21.48 12.11
C LYS A 110 -10.48 -20.32 11.52
N ASN A 111 -9.65 -19.71 12.36
CA ASN A 111 -8.69 -18.70 11.90
C ASN A 111 -7.46 -19.41 11.31
N GLU A 112 -7.12 -19.02 10.10
CA GLU A 112 -5.93 -19.47 9.37
C GLU A 112 -5.04 -18.27 9.06
N ASN A 113 -3.75 -18.53 8.93
CA ASN A 113 -2.76 -17.48 8.62
C ASN A 113 -1.86 -17.93 7.48
N ILE A 114 -1.62 -17.01 6.56
CA ILE A 114 -0.60 -17.14 5.51
C ILE A 114 0.44 -16.07 5.76
N ILE A 115 1.71 -16.49 5.84
CA ILE A 115 2.85 -15.59 5.99
C ILE A 115 3.45 -15.36 4.61
N ILE A 116 3.63 -14.10 4.24
CA ILE A 116 4.27 -13.72 2.99
C ILE A 116 5.29 -12.59 3.22
N LYS A 117 6.23 -12.44 2.30
CA LYS A 117 7.14 -11.29 2.30
C LYS A 117 6.35 -10.00 2.04
N LYS A 118 6.61 -8.94 2.81
CA LYS A 118 6.02 -7.62 2.60
C LYS A 118 6.30 -7.12 1.17
N GLY A 119 5.29 -6.57 0.52
CA GLY A 119 5.36 -6.11 -0.87
C GLY A 119 5.23 -7.23 -1.91
N SER A 120 5.02 -8.48 -1.49
CA SER A 120 4.71 -9.58 -2.41
C SER A 120 3.23 -9.59 -2.77
N SER A 121 2.93 -10.19 -3.92
CA SER A 121 1.55 -10.49 -4.30
C SER A 121 0.98 -11.61 -3.43
N SER A 122 -0.26 -11.45 -2.97
CA SER A 122 -1.01 -12.56 -2.38
C SER A 122 -1.19 -13.64 -3.44
N LYS A 123 -0.89 -14.89 -3.06
CA LYS A 123 -1.24 -16.03 -3.91
C LYS A 123 -2.74 -16.34 -3.73
N SER A 124 -3.32 -17.04 -4.70
CA SER A 124 -4.71 -17.47 -4.60
C SER A 124 -4.93 -18.34 -3.35
N ILE A 125 -5.80 -17.89 -2.45
CA ILE A 125 -6.26 -18.68 -1.33
C ILE A 125 -7.34 -19.62 -1.86
N THR A 126 -7.22 -20.92 -1.56
CA THR A 126 -8.22 -21.90 -1.99
C THR A 126 -9.63 -21.49 -1.53
N GLU A 127 -10.57 -21.45 -2.47
CA GLU A 127 -11.95 -21.07 -2.19
C GLU A 127 -12.60 -22.05 -1.20
N PRO A 128 -13.17 -21.55 -0.10
CA PRO A 128 -13.88 -22.39 0.84
C PRO A 128 -15.20 -22.90 0.24
N LYS A 129 -15.69 -24.03 0.73
CA LYS A 129 -16.99 -24.58 0.34
C LYS A 129 -17.93 -24.53 1.52
N LYS A 130 -19.19 -24.15 1.26
CA LYS A 130 -20.28 -24.17 2.24
C LYS A 130 -21.55 -24.64 1.56
N GLU A 131 -22.15 -25.71 2.10
CA GLU A 131 -23.37 -26.28 1.54
C GLU A 131 -24.51 -25.25 1.52
N GLY A 132 -25.23 -25.17 0.40
CA GLY A 132 -26.31 -24.20 0.20
C GLY A 132 -25.86 -22.77 -0.10
N TYR A 133 -24.55 -22.52 -0.29
CA TYR A 133 -24.00 -21.18 -0.54
C TYR A 133 -23.03 -21.18 -1.72
N ILE A 134 -22.93 -20.01 -2.36
CA ILE A 134 -21.94 -19.68 -3.38
C ILE A 134 -20.88 -18.81 -2.72
N PHE A 135 -19.60 -19.14 -2.92
CA PHE A 135 -18.50 -18.27 -2.52
C PHE A 135 -18.42 -17.05 -3.45
N ALA A 136 -18.56 -15.86 -2.88
CA ALA A 136 -18.62 -14.59 -3.60
C ALA A 136 -17.37 -13.71 -3.36
N GLY A 137 -16.24 -14.34 -3.02
CA GLY A 137 -14.96 -13.70 -2.82
C GLY A 137 -14.57 -13.48 -1.36
N TRP A 138 -13.35 -13.07 -1.15
CA TRP A 138 -12.83 -12.64 0.15
C TRP A 138 -13.10 -11.16 0.35
N ILE A 139 -13.53 -10.75 1.54
CA ILE A 139 -13.72 -9.35 1.92
C ILE A 139 -12.79 -8.98 3.08
N ASN A 140 -12.30 -7.74 3.05
CA ASN A 140 -11.54 -7.15 4.14
C ASN A 140 -12.45 -6.62 5.28
N GLU A 141 -11.86 -5.99 6.29
CA GLU A 141 -12.60 -5.41 7.43
C GLU A 141 -13.53 -4.26 7.02
N GLU A 142 -13.26 -3.59 5.88
CA GLU A 142 -14.13 -2.56 5.31
C GLU A 142 -15.29 -3.14 4.45
N GLY A 143 -15.39 -4.46 4.31
CA GLY A 143 -16.39 -5.13 3.48
C GLY A 143 -16.10 -5.07 1.97
N LYS A 144 -14.91 -4.64 1.54
CA LYS A 144 -14.49 -4.62 0.14
C LYS A 144 -13.94 -5.97 -0.31
N ILE A 145 -14.25 -6.36 -1.55
CA ILE A 145 -13.74 -7.59 -2.13
C ILE A 145 -12.24 -7.45 -2.42
N VAL A 146 -11.48 -8.39 -1.90
CA VAL A 146 -10.03 -8.46 -2.09
C VAL A 146 -9.72 -9.29 -3.33
N ASN A 147 -8.96 -8.70 -4.25
CA ASN A 147 -8.55 -9.34 -5.48
C ASN A 147 -7.50 -10.43 -5.24
N GLU A 148 -7.50 -11.43 -6.09
CA GLU A 148 -6.33 -12.27 -6.27
C GLU A 148 -5.13 -11.39 -6.70
N ASN A 149 -3.94 -11.75 -6.25
CA ASN A 149 -2.72 -11.00 -6.56
C ASN A 149 -2.62 -9.58 -5.94
N LEU A 150 -3.36 -9.32 -4.86
CA LEU A 150 -3.16 -8.12 -4.06
C LEU A 150 -1.69 -8.00 -3.61
N ILE A 151 -1.08 -6.83 -3.81
CA ILE A 151 0.23 -6.53 -3.20
C ILE A 151 0.00 -6.20 -1.72
N VAL A 152 0.57 -7.04 -0.84
CA VAL A 152 0.32 -6.96 0.60
C VAL A 152 1.48 -6.26 1.29
N ASN A 153 1.23 -5.05 1.77
CA ASN A 153 2.22 -4.21 2.45
C ASN A 153 2.04 -4.16 3.98
N GLU A 154 0.94 -4.70 4.49
CA GLU A 154 0.59 -4.72 5.92
C GLU A 154 -0.24 -5.97 6.22
N ASN A 155 -0.39 -6.28 7.52
CA ASN A 155 -1.25 -7.40 7.92
C ASN A 155 -2.70 -7.12 7.52
N ILE A 156 -3.34 -8.13 6.92
CA ILE A 156 -4.74 -8.03 6.51
C ILE A 156 -5.56 -9.19 7.09
N LYS A 157 -6.84 -8.91 7.35
CA LYS A 157 -7.82 -9.91 7.76
C LYS A 157 -8.90 -10.05 6.71
N LEU A 158 -9.18 -11.29 6.35
CA LEU A 158 -10.14 -11.64 5.32
C LEU A 158 -11.26 -12.50 5.88
N LYS A 159 -12.47 -12.28 5.38
CA LYS A 159 -13.64 -13.13 5.67
C LYS A 159 -14.24 -13.62 4.35
N PRO A 160 -14.74 -14.86 4.27
CA PRO A 160 -15.43 -15.33 3.09
C PRO A 160 -16.80 -14.65 2.98
N ARG A 161 -17.10 -14.13 1.80
CA ARG A 161 -18.43 -13.62 1.49
C ARG A 161 -19.26 -14.74 0.89
N TRP A 162 -20.43 -14.96 1.46
CA TRP A 162 -21.35 -16.02 1.07
C TRP A 162 -22.66 -15.47 0.53
N ILE A 163 -23.14 -16.03 -0.59
CA ILE A 163 -24.47 -15.79 -1.15
C ILE A 163 -25.23 -17.12 -1.09
N LYS A 164 -26.48 -17.13 -0.64
CA LYS A 164 -27.30 -18.36 -0.67
C LYS A 164 -27.48 -18.82 -2.12
N SER A 165 -27.35 -20.12 -2.36
CA SER A 165 -27.52 -20.68 -3.71
C SER A 165 -28.94 -20.49 -4.28
N SER A 166 -29.92 -20.18 -3.42
CA SER A 166 -31.29 -19.85 -3.81
C SER A 166 -31.49 -18.40 -4.24
N ASP A 167 -30.54 -17.51 -3.94
CA ASP A 167 -30.66 -16.09 -4.23
C ASP A 167 -30.39 -15.84 -5.73
N LYS A 168 -31.13 -14.88 -6.28
CA LYS A 168 -30.87 -14.40 -7.64
C LYS A 168 -29.66 -13.48 -7.62
N ILE A 169 -28.69 -13.76 -8.47
CA ILE A 169 -27.45 -13.01 -8.55
C ILE A 169 -27.34 -12.23 -9.86
N VAL A 170 -26.55 -11.18 -9.81
CA VAL A 170 -26.08 -10.40 -10.95
C VAL A 170 -24.57 -10.36 -10.95
N THR A 171 -24.01 -10.14 -12.13
CA THR A 171 -22.58 -10.00 -12.37
C THR A 171 -22.22 -8.52 -12.53
N ILE A 172 -21.20 -8.07 -11.80
CA ILE A 172 -20.61 -6.76 -11.95
C ILE A 172 -19.26 -6.92 -12.63
N ASN A 173 -19.16 -6.46 -13.86
CA ASN A 173 -17.93 -6.45 -14.62
C ASN A 173 -17.07 -5.27 -14.20
N ILE A 174 -15.79 -5.52 -13.99
CA ILE A 174 -14.84 -4.53 -13.48
C ILE A 174 -13.89 -4.12 -14.60
N ASN A 175 -14.05 -2.91 -15.09
CA ASN A 175 -13.14 -2.31 -16.05
C ASN A 175 -12.18 -1.37 -15.33
N THR A 176 -10.94 -1.77 -15.19
CA THR A 176 -9.94 -0.99 -14.47
C THR A 176 -9.29 0.09 -15.34
N ASP A 177 -9.70 0.26 -16.57
CA ASP A 177 -9.21 1.29 -17.51
C ASP A 177 -7.67 1.38 -17.52
N GLY A 178 -7.02 0.24 -17.71
CA GLY A 178 -5.55 0.10 -17.73
C GLY A 178 -4.89 -0.04 -16.35
N GLY A 179 -5.64 -0.17 -15.26
CA GLY A 179 -5.13 -0.59 -13.96
C GLY A 179 -4.92 -2.11 -13.88
N ASN A 180 -4.47 -2.61 -12.71
CA ASN A 180 -4.34 -4.04 -12.46
C ASN A 180 -5.70 -4.75 -12.63
N ASN A 181 -5.65 -5.97 -13.19
CA ASN A 181 -6.86 -6.73 -13.49
C ASN A 181 -7.62 -7.11 -12.20
N ILE A 182 -8.94 -6.94 -12.23
CA ILE A 182 -9.88 -7.37 -11.20
C ILE A 182 -10.94 -8.24 -11.86
N LYS A 183 -11.18 -9.43 -11.32
CA LYS A 183 -12.23 -10.33 -11.80
C LYS A 183 -13.61 -9.72 -11.56
N SER A 184 -14.57 -10.10 -12.42
CA SER A 184 -15.99 -9.78 -12.18
C SER A 184 -16.44 -10.30 -10.81
N ILE A 185 -17.32 -9.58 -10.18
CA ILE A 185 -17.88 -9.92 -8.87
C ILE A 185 -19.37 -10.17 -8.98
N ILE A 186 -19.91 -11.01 -8.11
CA ILE A 186 -21.33 -11.32 -8.08
C ILE A 186 -22.01 -10.62 -6.89
N ASN A 187 -23.24 -10.17 -7.11
CA ASN A 187 -24.09 -9.55 -6.07
C ASN A 187 -25.49 -10.19 -6.07
N VAL A 188 -26.19 -10.05 -4.96
CA VAL A 188 -27.61 -10.43 -4.86
C VAL A 188 -28.46 -9.31 -5.46
N ILE A 189 -29.43 -9.65 -6.30
CA ILE A 189 -30.41 -8.69 -6.84
C ILE A 189 -31.11 -7.95 -5.69
N GLY A 190 -31.24 -6.63 -5.81
CA GLY A 190 -31.88 -5.78 -4.80
C GLY A 190 -31.01 -5.47 -3.57
N SER A 191 -29.75 -5.89 -3.57
CA SER A 191 -28.80 -5.51 -2.50
C SER A 191 -27.92 -4.33 -2.91
N ASN A 192 -27.26 -3.71 -1.92
CA ASN A 192 -26.23 -2.71 -2.18
C ASN A 192 -25.05 -3.33 -2.90
N ILE A 193 -24.43 -2.56 -3.78
CA ILE A 193 -23.23 -2.96 -4.48
C ILE A 193 -22.09 -3.23 -3.50
N VAL A 194 -21.37 -4.34 -3.68
CA VAL A 194 -20.11 -4.63 -2.98
C VAL A 194 -18.96 -4.33 -3.91
N LEU A 195 -18.16 -3.33 -3.55
CA LEU A 195 -17.05 -2.89 -4.39
C LEU A 195 -15.76 -3.67 -4.08
N PRO A 196 -14.86 -3.81 -5.07
CA PRO A 196 -13.52 -4.32 -4.83
C PRO A 196 -12.66 -3.29 -4.11
N ILE A 197 -11.53 -3.74 -3.54
CA ILE A 197 -10.47 -2.82 -3.13
C ILE A 197 -10.01 -1.97 -4.33
N ASN A 198 -9.47 -0.80 -4.04
CA ASN A 198 -9.05 0.12 -5.08
C ASN A 198 -7.99 -0.52 -5.99
N PRO A 199 -8.15 -0.45 -7.32
CA PRO A 199 -7.13 -0.90 -8.25
C PRO A 199 -5.90 0.02 -8.20
N THR A 200 -4.80 -0.45 -8.80
CA THR A 200 -3.56 0.29 -8.96
C THR A 200 -3.24 0.51 -10.42
N LYS A 201 -2.70 1.68 -10.76
CA LYS A 201 -2.24 2.04 -12.10
C LYS A 201 -1.00 2.91 -11.95
N GLU A 202 0.09 2.55 -12.62
CA GLU A 202 1.34 3.29 -12.54
C GLU A 202 1.16 4.73 -13.03
N GLY A 203 1.68 5.69 -12.26
CA GLY A 203 1.54 7.12 -12.55
C GLY A 203 0.14 7.72 -12.29
N TYR A 204 -0.78 6.97 -11.64
CA TYR A 204 -2.13 7.44 -11.36
C TYR A 204 -2.58 7.14 -9.93
N ILE A 205 -3.50 7.94 -9.44
CA ILE A 205 -4.23 7.75 -8.18
C ILE A 205 -5.67 7.36 -8.54
N PHE A 206 -6.18 6.29 -7.91
CA PHE A 206 -7.57 5.89 -8.07
C PHE A 206 -8.50 6.93 -7.45
N ASP A 207 -9.48 7.41 -8.23
CA ASP A 207 -10.41 8.46 -7.84
C ASP A 207 -11.87 7.97 -7.64
N GLY A 208 -12.14 6.71 -7.93
CA GLY A 208 -13.46 6.13 -7.76
C GLY A 208 -13.89 5.27 -8.94
N TRP A 209 -15.15 4.85 -8.89
CA TRP A 209 -15.81 4.08 -9.94
C TRP A 209 -16.93 4.90 -10.59
N LYS A 210 -17.16 4.70 -11.88
CA LYS A 210 -18.30 5.26 -12.64
C LYS A 210 -19.00 4.15 -13.42
N PHE A 211 -20.26 4.39 -13.73
CA PHE A 211 -21.01 3.60 -14.71
C PHE A 211 -20.66 4.01 -16.14
N SER A 212 -21.14 3.25 -17.13
CA SER A 212 -20.94 3.54 -18.57
C SER A 212 -21.56 4.87 -19.02
N ASP A 213 -22.59 5.36 -18.32
CA ASP A 213 -23.21 6.67 -18.57
C ASP A 213 -22.41 7.84 -17.94
N GLY A 214 -21.33 7.54 -17.21
CA GLY A 214 -20.47 8.53 -16.54
C GLY A 214 -20.89 8.91 -15.13
N SER A 215 -22.02 8.45 -14.62
CA SER A 215 -22.45 8.68 -13.23
C SER A 215 -21.55 7.93 -12.25
N LEU A 216 -21.33 8.52 -11.05
CA LEU A 216 -20.46 7.93 -10.04
C LEU A 216 -21.15 6.75 -9.34
N VAL A 217 -20.38 5.71 -9.07
CA VAL A 217 -20.81 4.56 -8.28
C VAL A 217 -20.65 4.88 -6.79
N THR A 218 -21.76 4.80 -6.06
CA THR A 218 -21.78 4.96 -4.59
C THR A 218 -22.05 3.63 -3.91
N SER A 219 -21.65 3.47 -2.66
CA SER A 219 -21.78 2.20 -1.91
C SER A 219 -23.24 1.83 -1.57
N ASP A 220 -24.16 2.76 -1.68
CA ASP A 220 -25.61 2.60 -1.46
C ASP A 220 -26.38 2.27 -2.75
N PHE A 221 -25.69 2.17 -3.89
CA PHE A 221 -26.33 1.78 -5.15
C PHE A 221 -26.92 0.37 -5.08
N ILE A 222 -28.23 0.25 -5.42
CA ILE A 222 -28.96 -1.03 -5.45
C ILE A 222 -28.78 -1.72 -6.81
N VAL A 223 -28.24 -2.93 -6.79
CA VAL A 223 -27.94 -3.69 -8.00
C VAL A 223 -29.14 -4.54 -8.40
N ASN A 224 -29.71 -4.27 -9.58
CA ASN A 224 -30.88 -5.00 -10.09
C ASN A 224 -30.59 -5.83 -11.35
N ASN A 225 -29.52 -5.53 -12.08
CA ASN A 225 -29.13 -6.19 -13.33
C ASN A 225 -27.61 -6.31 -13.41
N ASP A 226 -27.13 -7.13 -14.33
CA ASP A 226 -25.71 -7.15 -14.69
C ASP A 226 -25.30 -5.75 -15.16
N LEU A 227 -24.10 -5.32 -14.74
CA LEU A 227 -23.59 -4.00 -15.06
C LEU A 227 -22.06 -4.00 -15.14
N GLU A 228 -21.50 -2.94 -15.69
CA GLU A 228 -20.08 -2.66 -15.70
C GLU A 228 -19.79 -1.40 -14.88
N ILE A 229 -18.70 -1.44 -14.11
CA ILE A 229 -18.14 -0.27 -13.47
C ILE A 229 -16.73 -0.04 -13.99
N ILE A 230 -16.38 1.25 -14.20
CA ILE A 230 -15.16 1.69 -14.83
C ILE A 230 -14.37 2.52 -13.84
N ALA A 231 -13.08 2.23 -13.68
CA ALA A 231 -12.21 2.99 -12.79
C ALA A 231 -11.99 4.43 -13.30
N ILE A 232 -11.97 5.39 -12.38
CA ILE A 232 -11.62 6.76 -12.64
C ILE A 232 -10.21 6.99 -12.09
N TRP A 233 -9.38 7.65 -12.90
CA TRP A 233 -7.99 7.90 -12.57
C TRP A 233 -7.65 9.38 -12.60
N LYS A 234 -6.90 9.84 -11.60
CA LYS A 234 -6.19 11.12 -11.60
C LYS A 234 -4.70 10.88 -11.78
N LYS A 235 -4.03 11.70 -12.59
CA LYS A 235 -2.57 11.60 -12.71
C LYS A 235 -1.93 11.79 -11.34
N SER A 236 -1.00 10.91 -11.01
CA SER A 236 -0.15 11.05 -9.83
C SER A 236 1.08 11.84 -10.20
N TYR A 237 1.40 12.83 -9.38
CA TYR A 237 2.62 13.61 -9.52
C TYR A 237 3.56 13.21 -8.39
N THR A 238 4.79 12.88 -8.73
CA THR A 238 5.83 12.60 -7.74
C THR A 238 6.84 13.73 -7.70
N CYS A 239 7.26 14.08 -6.51
CA CYS A 239 8.36 15.00 -6.30
C CYS A 239 9.68 14.25 -6.31
N LYS A 240 10.74 14.90 -6.82
CA LYS A 240 12.10 14.41 -6.66
C LYS A 240 12.45 14.28 -5.17
N GLU A 241 13.49 13.50 -4.86
CA GLU A 241 13.98 13.31 -3.50
C GLU A 241 14.09 14.63 -2.72
N ASN A 242 13.71 14.61 -1.47
CA ASN A 242 13.70 15.75 -0.54
C ASN A 242 12.72 16.89 -0.90
N CYS A 243 11.69 16.61 -1.70
CA CYS A 243 10.62 17.54 -1.99
C CYS A 243 9.28 17.01 -1.44
N LYS A 244 8.36 17.91 -1.11
CA LYS A 244 6.99 17.61 -0.70
C LYS A 244 6.02 18.15 -1.75
N ILE A 245 5.04 17.34 -2.16
CA ILE A 245 3.99 17.80 -3.07
C ILE A 245 3.12 18.86 -2.37
N ASN A 246 2.77 19.90 -3.10
CA ASN A 246 1.90 20.97 -2.63
C ASN A 246 0.42 20.61 -2.80
N ASP A 247 -0.48 21.37 -2.16
CA ASP A 247 -1.94 21.14 -2.18
C ASP A 247 -2.54 21.27 -3.59
N ASP A 248 -1.86 21.94 -4.53
CA ASP A 248 -2.25 22.02 -5.92
C ASP A 248 -2.05 20.69 -6.69
N GLY A 249 -1.37 19.72 -6.09
CA GLY A 249 -1.05 18.41 -6.66
C GLY A 249 -0.16 18.46 -7.91
N LYS A 250 0.39 19.65 -8.27
CA LYS A 250 1.16 19.88 -9.51
C LYS A 250 2.55 20.43 -9.27
N THR A 251 2.78 21.05 -8.13
CA THR A 251 4.07 21.63 -7.77
C THR A 251 4.65 20.92 -6.54
N CYS A 252 5.98 20.97 -6.42
CA CYS A 252 6.71 20.38 -5.31
C CYS A 252 7.47 21.47 -4.57
N THR A 253 7.48 21.41 -3.23
CA THR A 253 8.35 22.26 -2.41
C THR A 253 9.57 21.46 -1.96
N LYS A 254 10.75 21.92 -2.38
CA LYS A 254 12.02 21.45 -1.85
C LYS A 254 12.36 22.22 -0.58
N ILE A 255 12.57 21.50 0.50
CA ILE A 255 12.98 22.08 1.77
C ILE A 255 14.45 21.74 2.00
N SER A 256 15.28 22.77 2.06
CA SER A 256 16.69 22.64 2.43
C SER A 256 16.90 23.24 3.81
N THR A 257 17.60 22.54 4.68
CA THR A 257 17.89 22.99 6.05
C THR A 257 19.39 23.12 6.25
N THR A 258 19.79 24.09 7.06
CA THR A 258 21.17 24.25 7.52
C THR A 258 21.19 24.80 8.93
N ASN A 259 22.31 24.65 9.59
CA ASN A 259 22.48 25.18 10.93
C ASN A 259 22.61 26.72 10.91
N LEU A 260 22.31 27.33 12.05
CA LEU A 260 22.59 28.73 12.26
C LEU A 260 24.10 29.00 12.18
N ILE A 261 24.46 30.01 11.44
CA ILE A 261 25.85 30.49 11.33
C ILE A 261 26.04 31.78 12.13
N ASN A 262 27.30 32.14 12.43
CA ASN A 262 27.61 33.43 12.98
C ASN A 262 27.45 34.48 11.86
N VAL A 263 26.60 35.46 12.10
CA VAL A 263 26.39 36.59 11.18
C VAL A 263 26.52 37.90 11.91
N SER A 264 26.99 38.93 11.22
CA SER A 264 26.97 40.28 11.76
C SER A 264 25.54 40.78 11.83
N MET A 265 25.09 41.16 12.99
CA MET A 265 23.71 41.63 13.21
C MET A 265 23.77 43.12 13.68
N CYS A 266 22.83 43.89 13.17
CA CYS A 266 22.61 45.23 13.60
C CYS A 266 21.50 45.33 14.65
N PRO A 267 21.53 46.31 15.55
CA PRO A 267 20.40 46.62 16.42
C PRO A 267 19.15 47.01 15.61
N ASN A 268 17.99 46.97 16.27
CA ASN A 268 16.74 47.40 15.64
C ASN A 268 16.87 48.86 15.14
N GLY A 269 16.38 49.11 13.94
CA GLY A 269 16.43 50.40 13.25
C GLY A 269 17.74 50.70 12.52
N TYR A 270 18.67 49.74 12.47
CA TYR A 270 19.91 49.84 11.72
C TYR A 270 19.96 48.81 10.59
N THR A 271 20.56 49.19 9.48
CA THR A 271 20.79 48.34 8.31
C THR A 271 22.27 48.00 8.17
N LEU A 272 22.58 46.71 7.98
CA LEU A 272 23.96 46.27 7.76
C LEU A 272 24.39 46.64 6.33
N LYS A 273 25.45 47.45 6.19
CA LYS A 273 26.06 47.79 4.92
C LYS A 273 27.58 47.86 5.12
N ASN A 274 28.32 47.17 4.25
CA ASN A 274 29.79 47.11 4.30
C ASN A 274 30.37 46.81 5.70
N GLY A 275 29.74 45.86 6.44
CA GLY A 275 30.20 45.46 7.76
C GLY A 275 29.88 46.43 8.90
N LYS A 276 29.18 47.52 8.65
CA LYS A 276 28.74 48.53 9.64
C LYS A 276 27.20 48.57 9.70
N CYS A 277 26.67 48.88 10.87
CA CYS A 277 25.25 49.10 11.08
C CYS A 277 24.92 50.58 10.93
N LEU A 278 24.13 50.91 9.92
CA LEU A 278 23.79 52.29 9.54
C LEU A 278 22.34 52.59 9.92
N ASN A 279 22.13 53.73 10.62
CA ASN A 279 20.77 54.23 10.88
C ASN A 279 20.33 55.16 9.76
N MET A 280 19.74 54.60 8.71
CA MET A 280 19.34 55.35 7.50
C MET A 280 18.20 56.36 7.76
N ASN A 281 17.47 56.23 8.89
CA ASN A 281 16.38 57.14 9.25
C ASN A 281 16.91 58.45 9.92
N ASN A 282 18.12 58.43 10.46
CA ASN A 282 18.74 59.55 11.14
C ASN A 282 19.93 60.11 10.39
N LYS A 283 19.89 60.07 9.06
CA LYS A 283 20.91 60.67 8.21
C LYS A 283 20.87 62.18 8.32
N TYR A 284 22.03 62.82 8.21
CA TYR A 284 22.20 64.27 8.19
C TYR A 284 23.19 64.65 7.09
N TYR A 285 23.14 65.90 6.61
CA TYR A 285 24.09 66.39 5.63
C TYR A 285 25.50 66.47 6.18
N ALA A 286 26.48 66.05 5.40
CA ALA A 286 27.86 66.22 5.70
C ALA A 286 28.23 67.71 5.80
N ILE A 287 29.07 68.10 6.74
CA ILE A 287 29.53 69.47 6.85
C ILE A 287 30.59 69.73 5.78
N ASN A 288 30.38 70.72 4.96
CA ASN A 288 31.39 71.20 4.00
C ASN A 288 32.51 71.91 4.77
N THR A 289 33.77 71.58 4.50
CA THR A 289 34.96 72.18 5.13
C THR A 289 35.86 72.73 4.05
N ASP A 290 36.51 73.85 4.35
CA ASP A 290 37.43 74.49 3.40
C ASP A 290 38.78 73.78 3.28
N VAL A 291 38.96 72.64 3.96
CA VAL A 291 40.16 71.82 3.94
C VAL A 291 39.84 70.38 3.52
N SER A 292 40.77 69.74 2.82
CA SER A 292 40.59 68.33 2.41
C SER A 292 40.64 67.38 3.61
N PRO A 293 39.66 66.42 3.73
CA PRO A 293 38.56 66.19 2.82
C PRO A 293 37.46 67.26 2.92
N PHE A 294 36.93 67.78 1.82
CA PHE A 294 35.93 68.86 1.76
C PHE A 294 34.61 68.55 2.50
N TRP A 295 34.31 67.29 2.77
CA TRP A 295 33.13 66.82 3.48
C TRP A 295 33.52 66.04 4.73
N LYS A 296 32.85 66.32 5.84
CA LYS A 296 33.12 65.66 7.10
C LYS A 296 31.81 65.26 7.82
N CYS A 297 31.81 64.06 8.40
CA CYS A 297 30.77 63.60 9.32
C CYS A 297 31.22 63.76 10.79
N ASN A 298 30.27 63.84 11.70
CA ASN A 298 30.53 63.84 13.11
C ASN A 298 31.10 62.50 13.58
N GLY A 299 32.19 62.51 14.31
CA GLY A 299 32.79 61.31 14.86
C GLY A 299 33.12 60.25 13.79
N ASN A 300 32.60 59.04 14.04
CA ASN A 300 32.82 57.84 13.20
C ASN A 300 31.64 57.49 12.27
N ASP A 301 30.73 58.45 12.03
CA ASP A 301 29.59 58.23 11.19
C ASP A 301 30.03 57.93 9.74
N TYR A 302 29.23 57.10 9.05
CA TYR A 302 29.53 56.63 7.69
C TYR A 302 29.07 57.68 6.68
N MET A 303 30.01 58.15 5.86
CA MET A 303 29.71 59.07 4.76
C MET A 303 29.35 58.28 3.53
N TYR A 304 28.25 58.64 2.86
CA TYR A 304 27.90 58.10 1.54
C TYR A 304 27.37 59.20 0.62
N SER A 305 27.59 59.02 -0.65
CA SER A 305 27.08 59.92 -1.69
C SER A 305 25.80 59.32 -2.30
N VAL A 306 24.85 60.17 -2.61
CA VAL A 306 23.71 59.85 -3.50
C VAL A 306 23.93 60.66 -4.76
N GLU A 307 24.13 59.95 -5.88
CA GLU A 307 24.27 60.54 -7.18
C GLU A 307 22.98 60.38 -7.97
N ASP A 308 22.32 61.45 -8.34
CA ASP A 308 21.11 61.46 -9.19
C ASP A 308 21.42 61.84 -10.65
N GLY A 309 22.69 61.85 -11.03
CA GLY A 309 23.18 62.18 -12.39
C GLY A 309 23.34 63.69 -12.64
N VAL A 310 22.93 64.55 -11.72
CA VAL A 310 23.02 66.00 -11.83
C VAL A 310 23.77 66.62 -10.66
N SER A 311 23.61 66.06 -9.47
CA SER A 311 24.26 66.53 -8.24
C SER A 311 24.69 65.37 -7.34
N ALA A 312 25.78 65.54 -6.61
CA ALA A 312 26.18 64.58 -5.59
C ALA A 312 25.86 65.16 -4.19
N GLU A 313 24.95 64.54 -3.49
CA GLU A 313 24.69 64.90 -2.08
C GLU A 313 25.52 64.00 -1.16
N MET A 314 26.21 64.63 -0.22
CA MET A 314 27.00 63.91 0.80
C MET A 314 26.23 63.81 2.10
N TRP A 315 25.95 62.61 2.50
CA TRP A 315 25.21 62.33 3.71
C TRP A 315 26.06 61.60 4.75
N CYS A 316 25.83 61.91 6.00
CA CYS A 316 26.40 61.22 7.14
C CYS A 316 25.32 60.35 7.78
N VAL A 317 25.67 59.13 8.11
CA VAL A 317 24.73 58.16 8.74
C VAL A 317 25.34 57.65 10.02
N PRO A 318 24.65 57.83 11.15
CA PRO A 318 25.08 57.25 12.42
C PRO A 318 25.39 55.78 12.30
N THR A 319 26.52 55.36 12.81
CA THR A 319 26.98 53.98 12.79
C THR A 319 27.14 53.41 14.19
N VAL A 320 26.86 52.15 14.36
CA VAL A 320 27.21 51.37 15.54
C VAL A 320 27.93 50.10 15.11
N SER A 321 28.68 49.52 16.02
CA SER A 321 29.32 48.22 15.75
C SER A 321 28.27 47.12 15.57
N SER A 322 28.46 46.25 14.58
CA SER A 322 27.66 45.03 14.47
C SER A 322 28.07 44.04 15.56
N ASN A 323 27.10 43.35 16.11
CA ASN A 323 27.35 42.25 17.05
C ASN A 323 27.28 40.92 16.27
N LEU A 324 28.11 39.95 16.67
CA LEU A 324 27.98 38.59 16.15
C LEU A 324 26.76 37.93 16.80
N GLY A 325 25.85 37.49 15.98
CA GLY A 325 24.67 36.74 16.38
C GLY A 325 24.53 35.43 15.59
N LYS A 326 23.58 34.59 16.00
CA LYS A 326 23.23 33.38 15.27
C LYS A 326 22.11 33.67 14.26
N GLY A 327 22.40 33.56 12.99
CA GLY A 327 21.45 33.83 11.90
C GLY A 327 21.54 32.82 10.78
N CYS A 328 20.77 33.04 9.74
CA CYS A 328 20.75 32.16 8.56
C CYS A 328 21.58 32.73 7.42
N PRO A 329 22.14 31.88 6.56
CA PRO A 329 22.75 32.30 5.30
C PRO A 329 21.73 33.01 4.40
N SER A 330 22.23 33.74 3.41
CA SER A 330 21.37 34.39 2.42
C SER A 330 20.43 33.38 1.74
N GLY A 331 19.16 33.76 1.60
CA GLY A 331 18.13 32.92 0.99
C GLY A 331 17.47 31.90 1.94
N TYR A 332 17.88 31.83 3.20
CA TYR A 332 17.26 31.01 4.23
C TYR A 332 16.48 31.85 5.24
N VAL A 333 15.39 31.32 5.76
CA VAL A 333 14.57 31.89 6.84
C VAL A 333 14.80 31.09 8.10
N LYS A 334 14.91 31.78 9.24
CA LYS A 334 15.07 31.11 10.56
C LYS A 334 13.71 30.61 11.05
N GLU A 335 13.62 29.30 11.31
CA GLU A 335 12.47 28.66 11.93
C GLU A 335 12.96 27.69 13.01
N ASN A 336 12.44 27.81 14.22
CA ASN A 336 12.75 26.92 15.36
C ASN A 336 14.27 26.60 15.54
N ASN A 337 15.12 27.61 15.53
CA ASN A 337 16.59 27.48 15.60
C ASN A 337 17.27 26.78 14.42
N THR A 338 16.57 26.59 13.28
CA THR A 338 17.10 26.03 12.03
C THR A 338 16.88 27.01 10.89
N CYS A 339 17.78 27.05 9.93
CA CYS A 339 17.63 27.84 8.73
C CYS A 339 16.97 27.02 7.64
N ILE A 340 15.86 27.48 7.08
CA ILE A 340 15.05 26.76 6.11
C ILE A 340 14.96 27.57 4.83
N LYS A 341 15.21 26.93 3.70
CA LYS A 341 14.98 27.46 2.35
C LYS A 341 13.91 26.62 1.68
N ARG A 342 12.87 27.25 1.13
CA ARG A 342 11.81 26.62 0.36
C ARG A 342 11.92 27.04 -1.10
N GLU A 343 12.01 26.06 -1.99
CA GLU A 343 12.02 26.26 -3.45
C GLU A 343 10.82 25.54 -4.04
N ILE A 344 9.99 26.26 -4.81
CA ILE A 344 8.86 25.68 -5.54
C ILE A 344 9.39 25.17 -6.87
N LEU A 345 9.17 23.88 -7.14
CA LEU A 345 9.57 23.20 -8.36
C LEU A 345 8.33 22.61 -9.04
N ASN A 346 8.33 22.56 -10.37
CA ASN A 346 7.30 21.82 -11.09
C ASN A 346 7.47 20.33 -10.85
N CYS A 347 6.36 19.63 -10.59
CA CYS A 347 6.37 18.18 -10.49
C CYS A 347 6.64 17.56 -11.85
N THR A 348 7.44 16.50 -11.88
CA THR A 348 7.55 15.63 -13.04
C THR A 348 6.49 14.54 -12.95
N ILE A 349 5.83 14.26 -14.07
CA ILE A 349 4.98 13.08 -14.23
C ILE A 349 5.94 11.90 -14.41
N ASN A 350 5.85 10.90 -13.54
CA ASN A 350 6.54 9.63 -13.75
C ASN A 350 5.75 8.76 -14.71
#